data_d681b8ee055e37b8cbf002cc569c4c11
#
_entry.id   d681b8ee055e37b8cbf002cc569c4c11
#
_cell.length_a   1.000
_cell.length_b   1.000
_cell.length_c   1.000
_cell.angle_alpha   90.00
_cell.angle_beta   90.00
_cell.angle_gamma   90.00
#
_symmetry.space_group_name_H-M   'P 1'
#
loop_
_entity.id
_entity.type
_entity.pdbx_description
1 polymer ?
#
loop_
_entity_poly.entity_id
_entity_poly.type
_entity_poly.pdbx_seq_one_letter_code
_entity_poly.pdbx_strand_id
1 'polypeptide(L)'
;MACSILACALVGCGSTPPDTSKLSGMAPRELSELGAEAGGTSEGGGVMGYLGGLGKKALEATGLKKPEVPELPKVPDSALPDRRIDWRIHASPSLNVTEQGQSLALLTRLYRLRSPDAFLQAAPDTFGDPTKEKEVLGDDLVSVREVQLIPGKPYETTEKVPRDVRYVGIVGLFRAPATNRWRYAFSTASAERSGLTLGAHACAISVQTGEPIGQPIKVVRSAAVTCP
;
A
#
# COMPACT_ATOMS: atom_id res chain seq x y z
N MET A 1 -46.65 44.10 -18.96
CA MET A 1 -46.86 43.33 -17.70
C MET A 1 -45.52 43.14 -17.04
N ALA A 2 -45.37 43.74 -15.85
CA ALA A 2 -44.10 43.88 -15.12
C ALA A 2 -43.72 42.58 -14.43
N CYS A 3 -42.45 42.16 -14.57
CA CYS A 3 -41.85 41.06 -13.79
C CYS A 3 -40.85 41.63 -12.82
N SER A 4 -41.16 41.54 -11.53
CA SER A 4 -40.35 42.01 -10.40
C SER A 4 -39.13 41.17 -10.20
N ILE A 5 -37.96 41.80 -10.08
CA ILE A 5 -36.69 41.22 -9.69
C ILE A 5 -36.58 41.27 -8.19
N LEU A 6 -36.48 40.11 -7.53
CA LEU A 6 -36.24 39.97 -6.09
C LEU A 6 -34.74 39.75 -5.87
N ALA A 7 -34.07 40.73 -5.28
CA ALA A 7 -32.66 40.65 -4.93
C ALA A 7 -32.50 40.00 -3.53
N CYS A 8 -31.88 38.81 -3.45
CA CYS A 8 -31.42 38.23 -2.17
C CYS A 8 -30.00 38.67 -1.88
N ALA A 9 -29.80 39.46 -0.83
CA ALA A 9 -28.51 39.81 -0.29
C ALA A 9 -27.96 38.66 0.58
N LEU A 10 -26.85 38.04 0.14
CA LEU A 10 -26.08 37.11 0.94
C LEU A 10 -25.02 37.84 1.72
N VAL A 11 -25.18 37.87 3.06
CA VAL A 11 -24.16 38.32 4.01
C VAL A 11 -23.11 37.21 4.11
N GLY A 12 -21.94 37.42 3.51
CA GLY A 12 -20.78 36.54 3.64
C GLY A 12 -19.95 36.90 4.85
N CYS A 13 -19.80 36.00 5.84
CA CYS A 13 -18.79 36.07 6.87
C CYS A 13 -17.42 35.86 6.23
N GLY A 14 -16.65 36.92 6.07
CA GLY A 14 -15.27 36.90 5.63
C GLY A 14 -14.34 36.44 6.76
N SER A 15 -13.81 35.21 6.63
CA SER A 15 -12.64 34.78 7.39
C SER A 15 -11.40 35.29 6.64
N THR A 16 -10.73 36.30 7.16
CA THR A 16 -9.45 36.77 6.64
C THR A 16 -8.36 35.69 6.88
N PRO A 17 -7.62 35.26 5.86
CA PRO A 17 -6.45 34.40 6.09
C PRO A 17 -5.36 35.18 6.80
N PRO A 18 -4.50 34.55 7.62
CA PRO A 18 -3.38 35.20 8.29
C PRO A 18 -2.39 35.72 7.24
N ASP A 19 -1.97 36.97 7.48
CA ASP A 19 -1.02 37.70 6.64
C ASP A 19 0.37 37.07 6.69
N THR A 20 0.76 36.38 5.63
CA THR A 20 2.07 35.70 5.47
C THR A 20 3.18 36.65 4.98
N SER A 21 2.91 37.96 4.84
CA SER A 21 3.87 38.92 4.31
C SER A 21 5.06 39.23 5.23
N LYS A 22 5.00 38.79 6.51
CA LYS A 22 6.10 39.00 7.49
C LYS A 22 7.18 37.90 7.46
N LEU A 23 6.97 36.81 6.77
CA LEU A 23 7.94 35.70 6.71
C LEU A 23 8.92 35.77 5.52
N SER A 24 8.72 36.71 4.60
CA SER A 24 9.54 36.82 3.38
C SER A 24 10.80 37.70 3.52
N GLY A 25 11.14 38.15 4.72
CA GLY A 25 12.26 39.05 4.95
C GLY A 25 13.33 38.54 5.95
N MET A 26 13.19 37.35 6.50
CA MET A 26 14.19 36.84 7.47
C MET A 26 15.27 36.03 6.74
N ALA A 27 16.53 36.45 6.96
CA ALA A 27 17.69 35.79 6.41
C ALA A 27 17.88 34.39 7.05
N PRO A 28 18.45 33.38 6.30
CA PRO A 28 18.59 32.00 6.79
C PRO A 28 19.40 31.80 8.08
N ARG A 29 20.10 32.83 8.55
CA ARG A 29 20.91 32.78 9.77
C ARG A 29 20.11 33.01 11.05
N GLU A 30 19.00 33.75 11.03
CA GLU A 30 18.18 34.00 12.21
C GLU A 30 17.30 32.80 12.62
N LEU A 31 17.01 31.89 11.70
CA LEU A 31 16.29 30.65 12.00
C LEU A 31 17.13 29.61 12.74
N SER A 32 18.47 29.72 12.71
CA SER A 32 19.36 28.83 13.44
C SER A 32 19.52 29.20 14.91
N GLU A 33 19.33 30.47 15.27
CA GLU A 33 19.49 30.90 16.66
C GLU A 33 18.23 30.63 17.51
N LEU A 34 17.04 30.59 16.93
CA LEU A 34 15.80 30.25 17.64
C LEU A 34 15.67 28.72 17.94
N GLY A 35 16.47 27.90 17.31
CA GLY A 35 16.53 26.44 17.57
C GLY A 35 17.57 26.02 18.63
N ALA A 36 18.45 26.92 19.04
CA ALA A 36 19.59 26.58 19.89
C ALA A 36 19.34 26.75 21.40
N GLU A 37 18.26 27.38 21.80
CA GLU A 37 17.95 27.60 23.23
C GLU A 37 17.12 26.48 23.88
N ALA A 38 16.67 25.47 23.14
CA ALA A 38 15.98 24.30 23.70
C ALA A 38 16.89 23.06 23.88
N GLY A 39 18.18 23.18 23.59
CA GLY A 39 19.18 22.13 23.74
C GLY A 39 20.06 22.37 24.96
N GLY A 40 19.48 22.33 26.16
CA GLY A 40 20.26 22.23 27.39
C GLY A 40 21.06 20.92 27.39
N THR A 41 22.37 21.02 27.21
CA THR A 41 23.32 19.95 27.46
C THR A 41 23.21 19.55 28.94
N SER A 42 22.44 18.53 29.22
CA SER A 42 22.46 17.80 30.47
C SER A 42 23.44 16.63 30.32
N GLU A 43 24.71 16.90 30.52
CA GLU A 43 25.63 15.89 31.01
C GLU A 43 25.16 15.46 32.40
N GLY A 44 24.35 14.41 32.44
CA GLY A 44 23.77 13.83 33.65
C GLY A 44 23.42 12.38 33.43
N GLY A 45 24.35 11.60 32.89
CA GLY A 45 24.25 10.16 32.66
C GLY A 45 24.31 9.30 33.94
N GLY A 46 23.88 9.81 35.10
CA GLY A 46 23.96 9.09 36.37
C GLY A 46 22.63 8.81 37.09
N VAL A 47 21.66 9.71 36.99
CA VAL A 47 20.49 9.69 37.87
C VAL A 47 19.36 8.85 37.34
N MET A 48 19.08 8.85 36.01
CA MET A 48 18.03 8.04 35.42
C MET A 48 18.33 6.53 35.42
N GLY A 49 19.61 6.15 35.30
CA GLY A 49 20.04 4.75 35.43
C GLY A 49 19.91 4.24 36.87
N TYR A 50 20.18 5.11 37.85
CA TYR A 50 20.10 4.76 39.27
C TYR A 50 18.65 4.59 39.75
N LEU A 51 17.72 5.44 39.31
CA LEU A 51 16.30 5.33 39.67
C LEU A 51 15.63 4.12 38.99
N GLY A 52 16.03 3.74 37.76
CA GLY A 52 15.57 2.51 37.12
C GLY A 52 16.01 1.24 37.80
N GLY A 53 17.21 1.24 38.38
CA GLY A 53 17.79 0.12 39.17
C GLY A 53 17.14 -0.03 40.53
N LEU A 54 16.84 1.08 41.21
CA LEU A 54 16.15 1.07 42.50
C LEU A 54 14.69 0.61 42.39
N GLY A 55 13.99 1.00 41.31
CA GLY A 55 12.62 0.55 41.05
C GLY A 55 12.52 -0.97 40.84
N LYS A 56 13.46 -1.59 40.15
CA LYS A 56 13.50 -3.05 39.97
C LYS A 56 13.81 -3.79 41.29
N LYS A 57 14.83 -3.33 42.04
CA LYS A 57 15.18 -3.96 43.36
C LYS A 57 14.08 -3.77 44.39
N ALA A 58 13.36 -2.61 44.39
CA ALA A 58 12.23 -2.40 45.29
C ALA A 58 11.04 -3.31 45.00
N LEU A 59 10.76 -3.60 43.71
CA LEU A 59 9.73 -4.51 43.29
C LEU A 59 10.04 -5.98 43.67
N GLU A 60 11.31 -6.37 43.54
CA GLU A 60 11.78 -7.71 43.95
C GLU A 60 11.71 -7.91 45.46
N ALA A 61 12.02 -6.87 46.24
CA ALA A 61 12.01 -6.91 47.69
C ALA A 61 10.60 -6.95 48.30
N THR A 62 9.58 -6.45 47.61
CA THR A 62 8.19 -6.44 48.08
C THR A 62 7.39 -7.68 47.68
N GLY A 63 7.97 -8.64 46.96
CA GLY A 63 7.29 -9.86 46.52
C GLY A 63 6.06 -9.65 45.63
N LEU A 64 5.85 -8.42 45.15
CA LEU A 64 4.81 -8.10 44.20
C LEU A 64 5.20 -8.66 42.84
N LYS A 65 4.79 -9.89 42.54
CA LYS A 65 4.84 -10.42 41.17
C LYS A 65 4.12 -9.42 40.27
N LYS A 66 4.82 -9.02 39.19
CA LYS A 66 4.20 -8.27 38.10
C LYS A 66 2.90 -9.00 37.73
N PRO A 67 1.74 -8.32 37.71
CA PRO A 67 0.49 -8.99 37.37
C PRO A 67 0.69 -9.65 36.00
N GLU A 68 0.64 -10.96 35.98
CA GLU A 68 0.66 -11.77 34.77
C GLU A 68 -0.65 -11.43 34.05
N VAL A 69 -0.57 -10.58 33.03
CA VAL A 69 -1.72 -10.27 32.18
C VAL A 69 -2.11 -11.59 31.54
N PRO A 70 -3.33 -12.12 31.80
CA PRO A 70 -3.76 -13.38 31.20
C PRO A 70 -3.60 -13.26 29.68
N GLU A 71 -2.75 -14.09 29.06
CA GLU A 71 -2.70 -14.16 27.61
C GLU A 71 -4.09 -14.59 27.12
N LEU A 72 -4.75 -13.71 26.38
CA LEU A 72 -6.00 -14.06 25.74
C LEU A 72 -5.79 -15.28 24.85
N PRO A 73 -6.68 -16.27 24.85
CA PRO A 73 -6.57 -17.45 24.01
C PRO A 73 -6.36 -17.01 22.57
N LYS A 74 -5.27 -17.44 21.95
CA LYS A 74 -4.98 -17.17 20.53
C LYS A 74 -6.02 -17.94 19.71
N VAL A 75 -6.99 -17.23 19.16
CA VAL A 75 -7.96 -17.80 18.22
C VAL A 75 -7.18 -18.26 16.98
N PRO A 76 -7.28 -19.54 16.57
CA PRO A 76 -6.63 -20.02 15.36
C PRO A 76 -7.13 -19.24 14.15
N ASP A 77 -6.21 -18.94 13.21
CA ASP A 77 -6.54 -18.13 12.02
C ASP A 77 -7.72 -18.71 11.20
N SER A 78 -7.86 -20.03 11.20
CA SER A 78 -8.98 -20.75 10.56
C SER A 78 -10.35 -20.48 11.17
N ALA A 79 -10.42 -20.02 12.43
CA ALA A 79 -11.68 -19.70 13.10
C ALA A 79 -12.07 -18.20 12.92
N LEU A 80 -11.21 -17.42 12.30
CA LEU A 80 -11.51 -16.03 11.97
C LEU A 80 -12.33 -15.94 10.68
N PRO A 81 -13.14 -14.87 10.51
CA PRO A 81 -13.85 -14.64 9.25
C PRO A 81 -12.87 -14.44 8.08
N ASP A 82 -13.36 -14.62 6.85
CA ASP A 82 -12.60 -14.36 5.64
C ASP A 82 -11.92 -12.99 5.69
N ARG A 83 -10.70 -12.92 5.14
CA ARG A 83 -9.97 -11.67 4.98
C ARG A 83 -10.68 -10.77 3.98
N ARG A 84 -10.64 -9.47 4.22
CA ARG A 84 -11.11 -8.46 3.28
C ARG A 84 -9.90 -7.73 2.72
N ILE A 85 -9.70 -7.83 1.41
CA ILE A 85 -8.56 -7.19 0.72
C ILE A 85 -9.12 -6.17 -0.26
N ASP A 86 -8.74 -4.91 -0.04
CA ASP A 86 -9.10 -3.81 -0.93
C ASP A 86 -8.07 -3.71 -2.05
N TRP A 87 -8.55 -3.83 -3.29
CA TRP A 87 -7.79 -3.62 -4.50
C TRP A 87 -8.14 -2.27 -5.12
N ARG A 88 -7.14 -1.46 -5.39
CA ARG A 88 -7.23 -0.22 -6.16
C ARG A 88 -6.19 -0.24 -7.27
N ILE A 89 -6.64 -0.26 -8.51
CA ILE A 89 -5.77 -0.31 -9.68
C ILE A 89 -6.05 0.92 -10.53
N HIS A 90 -5.07 1.81 -10.61
CA HIS A 90 -5.14 3.01 -11.43
C HIS A 90 -4.57 2.70 -12.82
N ALA A 91 -5.44 2.57 -13.81
CA ALA A 91 -5.03 2.38 -15.20
C ALA A 91 -4.64 3.74 -15.81
N SER A 92 -3.39 3.83 -16.26
CA SER A 92 -2.88 5.01 -16.96
C SER A 92 -3.69 5.29 -18.24
N PRO A 93 -3.86 6.55 -18.66
CA PRO A 93 -4.33 6.86 -20.01
C PRO A 93 -3.47 6.20 -21.10
N SER A 94 -2.16 6.03 -20.85
CA SER A 94 -1.22 5.30 -21.73
C SER A 94 -1.08 3.84 -21.27
N LEU A 95 -2.19 3.10 -21.19
CA LEU A 95 -2.20 1.70 -20.78
C LEU A 95 -1.91 0.77 -21.96
N ASN A 96 -1.05 -0.24 -21.76
CA ASN A 96 -0.82 -1.37 -22.69
C ASN A 96 -0.66 -0.90 -24.15
N VAL A 97 0.27 0.04 -24.37
CA VAL A 97 0.40 0.73 -25.64
C VAL A 97 0.92 -0.15 -26.78
N THR A 98 0.47 0.15 -27.99
CA THR A 98 1.03 -0.42 -29.23
C THR A 98 2.34 0.28 -29.58
N GLU A 99 3.07 -0.26 -30.57
CA GLU A 99 4.25 0.39 -31.14
C GLU A 99 3.94 1.79 -31.72
N GLN A 100 2.69 2.01 -32.15
CA GLN A 100 2.20 3.30 -32.65
C GLN A 100 1.73 4.23 -31.51
N GLY A 101 1.91 3.85 -30.24
CA GLY A 101 1.52 4.65 -29.08
C GLY A 101 0.03 4.63 -28.76
N GLN A 102 -0.76 3.77 -29.37
CA GLN A 102 -2.20 3.64 -29.08
C GLN A 102 -2.41 2.87 -27.77
N SER A 103 -3.25 3.40 -26.89
CA SER A 103 -3.62 2.76 -25.64
C SER A 103 -4.66 1.67 -25.86
N LEU A 104 -4.48 0.53 -25.23
CA LEU A 104 -5.38 -0.61 -25.29
C LEU A 104 -5.88 -0.98 -23.90
N ALA A 105 -7.05 -1.62 -23.82
CA ALA A 105 -7.47 -2.29 -22.60
C ALA A 105 -6.45 -3.38 -22.22
N LEU A 106 -6.27 -3.59 -20.91
CA LEU A 106 -5.38 -4.61 -20.37
C LEU A 106 -6.21 -5.70 -19.69
N LEU A 107 -6.12 -6.92 -20.18
CA LEU A 107 -6.63 -8.06 -19.45
C LEU A 107 -5.69 -8.35 -18.28
N THR A 108 -6.26 -8.35 -17.09
CA THR A 108 -5.53 -8.55 -15.84
C THR A 108 -6.15 -9.73 -15.11
N ARG A 109 -5.34 -10.58 -14.52
CA ARG A 109 -5.79 -11.76 -13.76
C ARG A 109 -5.39 -11.62 -12.30
N LEU A 110 -6.36 -11.80 -11.40
CA LEU A 110 -6.17 -11.83 -9.96
C LEU A 110 -6.21 -13.27 -9.49
N TYR A 111 -5.16 -13.68 -8.79
CA TYR A 111 -4.93 -15.06 -8.35
C TYR A 111 -5.10 -15.18 -6.85
N ARG A 112 -5.68 -16.29 -6.40
CA ARG A 112 -5.66 -16.73 -5.01
C ARG A 112 -4.76 -17.95 -4.91
N LEU A 113 -3.75 -17.89 -4.05
CA LEU A 113 -2.66 -18.86 -4.00
C LEU A 113 -2.43 -19.35 -2.58
N ARG A 114 -2.02 -20.63 -2.44
CA ARG A 114 -1.50 -21.19 -1.19
C ARG A 114 -0.03 -20.89 -1.00
N SER A 115 0.77 -20.98 -2.09
CA SER A 115 2.19 -20.59 -2.15
C SER A 115 2.42 -19.64 -3.32
N PRO A 116 3.37 -18.70 -3.22
CA PRO A 116 3.72 -17.79 -4.31
C PRO A 116 4.80 -18.36 -5.24
N ASP A 117 5.46 -19.49 -4.88
CA ASP A 117 6.72 -19.91 -5.51
C ASP A 117 6.54 -20.30 -6.98
N ALA A 118 5.65 -21.25 -7.27
CA ALA A 118 5.35 -21.64 -8.63
C ALA A 118 4.84 -20.46 -9.47
N PHE A 119 3.98 -19.62 -8.88
CA PHE A 119 3.46 -18.42 -9.53
C PHE A 119 4.57 -17.43 -9.92
N LEU A 120 5.53 -17.17 -9.03
CA LEU A 120 6.64 -16.24 -9.29
C LEU A 120 7.72 -16.79 -10.23
N GLN A 121 7.81 -18.12 -10.38
CA GLN A 121 8.78 -18.79 -11.25
C GLN A 121 8.21 -19.09 -12.64
N ALA A 122 6.88 -19.15 -12.79
CA ALA A 122 6.24 -19.50 -14.04
C ALA A 122 6.65 -18.60 -15.21
N ALA A 123 6.75 -19.15 -16.39
CA ALA A 123 7.04 -18.39 -17.62
C ALA A 123 5.85 -17.51 -18.01
N PRO A 124 6.06 -16.39 -18.73
CA PRO A 124 4.98 -15.47 -19.11
C PRO A 124 3.85 -16.12 -19.91
N ASP A 125 4.16 -17.09 -20.76
CA ASP A 125 3.23 -17.82 -21.61
C ASP A 125 2.38 -18.86 -20.85
N THR A 126 2.66 -19.07 -19.57
CA THR A 126 1.80 -19.84 -18.65
C THR A 126 0.48 -19.13 -18.42
N PHE A 127 0.52 -17.79 -18.32
CA PHE A 127 -0.61 -16.99 -17.90
C PHE A 127 -1.53 -16.61 -19.07
N GLY A 128 -2.85 -16.70 -18.82
CA GLY A 128 -3.87 -16.47 -19.85
C GLY A 128 -4.43 -17.78 -20.44
N ASP A 129 -3.80 -18.91 -20.21
CA ASP A 129 -4.27 -20.25 -20.57
C ASP A 129 -4.62 -21.02 -19.29
N PRO A 130 -5.90 -21.29 -18.99
CA PRO A 130 -6.31 -21.98 -17.77
C PRO A 130 -5.71 -23.39 -17.62
N THR A 131 -5.41 -24.07 -18.73
CA THR A 131 -4.83 -25.42 -18.72
C THR A 131 -3.38 -25.36 -18.27
N LYS A 132 -2.59 -24.46 -18.86
CA LYS A 132 -1.18 -24.25 -18.48
C LYS A 132 -1.06 -23.75 -17.05
N GLU A 133 -1.93 -22.82 -16.65
CA GLU A 133 -1.95 -22.30 -15.27
C GLU A 133 -2.18 -23.41 -14.26
N LYS A 134 -3.16 -24.29 -14.52
CA LYS A 134 -3.44 -25.42 -13.66
C LYS A 134 -2.29 -26.43 -13.63
N GLU A 135 -1.64 -26.67 -14.75
CA GLU A 135 -0.50 -27.58 -14.85
C GLU A 135 0.72 -27.06 -14.08
N VAL A 136 1.05 -25.77 -14.25
CA VAL A 136 2.26 -25.16 -13.66
C VAL A 136 2.06 -24.78 -12.19
N LEU A 137 0.90 -24.24 -11.83
CA LEU A 137 0.62 -23.78 -10.47
C LEU A 137 0.05 -24.90 -9.58
N GLY A 138 -0.50 -25.95 -10.17
CA GLY A 138 -0.97 -27.13 -9.45
C GLY A 138 -1.93 -26.80 -8.31
N ASP A 139 -1.68 -27.41 -7.15
CA ASP A 139 -2.48 -27.27 -5.92
C ASP A 139 -2.31 -25.90 -5.24
N ASP A 140 -1.29 -25.13 -5.63
CA ASP A 140 -1.10 -23.76 -5.13
C ASP A 140 -2.16 -22.80 -5.69
N LEU A 141 -2.74 -23.11 -6.84
CA LEU A 141 -3.80 -22.33 -7.46
C LEU A 141 -5.17 -22.63 -6.83
N VAL A 142 -5.72 -21.70 -6.07
CA VAL A 142 -7.07 -21.83 -5.49
C VAL A 142 -8.13 -21.31 -6.47
N SER A 143 -7.92 -20.12 -7.01
CA SER A 143 -8.83 -19.54 -8.02
C SER A 143 -8.18 -18.38 -8.76
N VAL A 144 -8.74 -18.09 -9.95
CA VAL A 144 -8.37 -16.94 -10.79
C VAL A 144 -9.62 -16.13 -11.10
N ARG A 145 -9.47 -14.82 -11.13
CA ARG A 145 -10.50 -13.88 -11.59
C ARG A 145 -9.93 -12.97 -12.65
N GLU A 146 -10.64 -12.82 -13.74
CA GLU A 146 -10.28 -11.87 -14.81
C GLU A 146 -10.90 -10.50 -14.58
N VAL A 147 -10.12 -9.47 -14.88
CA VAL A 147 -10.51 -8.08 -14.81
C VAL A 147 -9.96 -7.36 -16.03
N GLN A 148 -10.82 -6.66 -16.75
CA GLN A 148 -10.41 -5.82 -17.85
C GLN A 148 -10.20 -4.38 -17.36
N LEU A 149 -8.95 -3.91 -17.42
CA LEU A 149 -8.61 -2.53 -17.12
C LEU A 149 -8.80 -1.67 -18.38
N ILE A 150 -9.46 -0.52 -18.22
CA ILE A 150 -9.74 0.43 -19.30
C ILE A 150 -8.81 1.64 -19.13
N PRO A 151 -8.13 2.12 -20.18
CA PRO A 151 -7.24 3.28 -20.10
C PRO A 151 -7.91 4.48 -19.42
N GLY A 152 -7.23 5.08 -18.44
CA GLY A 152 -7.68 6.24 -17.70
C GLY A 152 -8.81 5.98 -16.70
N LYS A 153 -9.26 4.72 -16.49
CA LYS A 153 -10.29 4.37 -15.52
C LYS A 153 -9.71 3.65 -14.30
N PRO A 154 -10.07 4.03 -13.07
CA PRO A 154 -9.73 3.26 -11.89
C PRO A 154 -10.57 1.98 -11.84
N TYR A 155 -9.99 0.93 -11.29
CA TYR A 155 -10.67 -0.28 -10.89
C TYR A 155 -10.53 -0.46 -9.37
N GLU A 156 -11.66 -0.57 -8.67
CA GLU A 156 -11.69 -0.73 -7.23
C GLU A 156 -12.63 -1.88 -6.85
N THR A 157 -12.18 -2.74 -5.95
CA THR A 157 -12.99 -3.83 -5.42
C THR A 157 -12.47 -4.26 -4.04
N THR A 158 -13.38 -4.76 -3.21
CA THR A 158 -13.03 -5.47 -1.96
C THR A 158 -13.31 -6.95 -2.16
N GLU A 159 -12.28 -7.78 -2.06
CA GLU A 159 -12.41 -9.23 -2.16
C GLU A 159 -12.46 -9.88 -0.78
N LYS A 160 -13.35 -10.85 -0.62
CA LYS A 160 -13.34 -11.78 0.51
C LYS A 160 -12.43 -12.95 0.14
N VAL A 161 -11.43 -13.19 0.97
CA VAL A 161 -10.41 -14.21 0.74
C VAL A 161 -10.39 -15.18 1.92
N PRO A 162 -10.65 -16.47 1.70
CA PRO A 162 -10.61 -17.48 2.75
C PRO A 162 -9.26 -17.53 3.45
N ARG A 163 -9.24 -17.97 4.70
CA ARG A 163 -8.03 -17.98 5.54
C ARG A 163 -6.97 -19.00 5.10
N ASP A 164 -7.34 -20.02 4.36
CA ASP A 164 -6.43 -21.00 3.75
C ASP A 164 -5.65 -20.43 2.55
N VAL A 165 -6.15 -19.35 1.94
CA VAL A 165 -5.44 -18.59 0.91
C VAL A 165 -4.41 -17.67 1.57
N ARG A 166 -3.14 -17.95 1.36
CA ARG A 166 -2.05 -17.21 2.02
C ARG A 166 -1.52 -16.05 1.18
N TYR A 167 -1.70 -16.12 -0.14
CA TYR A 167 -1.20 -15.12 -1.08
C TYR A 167 -2.25 -14.74 -2.10
N VAL A 168 -2.19 -13.50 -2.55
CA VAL A 168 -2.91 -13.03 -3.72
C VAL A 168 -1.89 -12.56 -4.76
N GLY A 169 -2.16 -12.85 -6.02
CA GLY A 169 -1.32 -12.47 -7.14
C GLY A 169 -2.05 -11.60 -8.14
N ILE A 170 -1.29 -10.82 -8.90
CA ILE A 170 -1.77 -10.08 -10.05
C ILE A 170 -0.86 -10.31 -11.25
N VAL A 171 -1.45 -10.51 -12.41
CA VAL A 171 -0.77 -10.60 -13.70
C VAL A 171 -1.43 -9.65 -14.67
N GLY A 172 -0.66 -8.75 -15.27
CA GLY A 172 -1.08 -7.94 -16.40
C GLY A 172 -0.63 -8.61 -17.71
N LEU A 173 -1.57 -9.00 -18.55
CA LEU A 173 -1.30 -9.62 -19.84
C LEU A 173 -0.99 -8.53 -20.89
N PHE A 174 0.14 -7.85 -20.70
CA PHE A 174 0.61 -6.82 -21.62
C PHE A 174 1.06 -7.42 -22.96
N ARG A 175 0.95 -6.64 -24.01
CA ARG A 175 1.50 -7.01 -25.34
C ARG A 175 3.01 -7.15 -25.32
N ALA A 176 3.69 -6.20 -24.68
CA ALA A 176 5.14 -6.15 -24.55
C ALA A 176 5.47 -5.82 -23.09
N PRO A 177 5.48 -6.80 -22.17
CA PRO A 177 5.69 -6.54 -20.76
C PRO A 177 7.14 -6.18 -20.46
N ALA A 178 7.36 -5.16 -19.64
CA ALA A 178 8.68 -4.87 -19.08
C ALA A 178 9.11 -5.98 -18.12
N THR A 179 10.38 -6.34 -18.17
CA THR A 179 10.96 -7.43 -17.38
C THR A 179 10.67 -7.28 -15.89
N ASN A 180 10.12 -8.32 -15.28
CA ASN A 180 9.75 -8.40 -13.86
C ASN A 180 8.77 -7.31 -13.37
N ARG A 181 8.00 -6.69 -14.29
CA ARG A 181 7.08 -5.60 -13.95
C ARG A 181 5.62 -5.87 -14.35
N TRP A 182 5.29 -7.10 -14.66
CA TRP A 182 3.99 -7.52 -15.17
C TRP A 182 3.21 -8.44 -14.23
N ARG A 183 3.88 -8.99 -13.19
CA ARG A 183 3.25 -9.82 -12.16
C ARG A 183 3.79 -9.52 -10.77
N TYR A 184 2.93 -9.68 -9.76
CA TYR A 184 3.29 -9.55 -8.35
C TYR A 184 2.46 -10.51 -7.50
N ALA A 185 3.04 -10.98 -6.40
CA ALA A 185 2.35 -11.71 -5.34
C ALA A 185 2.49 -10.95 -4.01
N PHE A 186 1.45 -11.02 -3.18
CA PHE A 186 1.37 -10.34 -1.89
C PHE A 186 0.86 -11.31 -0.83
N SER A 187 1.37 -11.21 0.41
CA SER A 187 0.79 -11.91 1.55
C SER A 187 -0.63 -11.39 1.85
N THR A 188 -1.61 -12.29 1.98
CA THR A 188 -2.99 -11.91 2.31
C THR A 188 -3.09 -11.24 3.67
N ALA A 189 -2.28 -11.66 4.65
CA ALA A 189 -2.23 -11.06 5.98
C ALA A 189 -1.72 -9.61 5.96
N SER A 190 -0.76 -9.29 5.07
CA SER A 190 -0.29 -7.92 4.88
C SER A 190 -1.32 -7.10 4.09
N ALA A 191 -1.85 -7.65 3.02
CA ALA A 191 -2.82 -6.99 2.15
C ALA A 191 -4.15 -6.67 2.87
N GLU A 192 -4.60 -7.51 3.82
CA GLU A 192 -5.77 -7.24 4.67
C GLU A 192 -5.59 -5.95 5.49
N ARG A 193 -4.36 -5.68 5.96
CA ARG A 193 -4.07 -4.50 6.80
C ARG A 193 -3.86 -3.22 6.00
N SER A 194 -3.20 -3.31 4.85
CA SER A 194 -2.78 -2.13 4.08
C SER A 194 -3.64 -1.83 2.86
N GLY A 195 -4.44 -2.80 2.41
CA GLY A 195 -4.95 -2.80 1.05
C GLY A 195 -3.84 -2.93 0.01
N LEU A 196 -4.21 -2.99 -1.26
CA LEU A 196 -3.30 -3.03 -2.40
C LEU A 196 -3.64 -1.89 -3.36
N THR A 197 -2.68 -0.99 -3.57
CA THR A 197 -2.82 0.10 -4.55
C THR A 197 -1.76 -0.05 -5.62
N LEU A 198 -2.19 -0.20 -6.86
CA LEU A 198 -1.34 -0.47 -8.01
C LEU A 198 -1.57 0.55 -9.11
N GLY A 199 -0.55 0.78 -9.93
CA GLY A 199 -0.66 1.52 -11.18
C GLY A 199 -0.41 0.58 -12.36
N ALA A 200 -1.29 0.58 -13.35
CA ALA A 200 -1.08 -0.13 -14.61
C ALA A 200 -0.72 0.88 -15.71
N HIS A 201 0.40 0.67 -16.39
CA HIS A 201 1.04 1.63 -17.29
C HIS A 201 1.16 1.06 -18.72
N ALA A 202 2.01 1.65 -19.53
CA ALA A 202 2.23 1.26 -20.94
C ALA A 202 2.64 -0.21 -21.11
N CYS A 203 3.52 -0.72 -20.22
CA CYS A 203 4.07 -2.08 -20.30
C CYS A 203 4.37 -2.68 -18.91
N ALA A 204 3.95 -2.02 -17.83
CA ALA A 204 4.34 -2.40 -16.49
C ALA A 204 3.25 -2.10 -15.46
N ILE A 205 3.29 -2.86 -14.36
CA ILE A 205 2.55 -2.57 -13.14
C ILE A 205 3.52 -1.93 -12.14
N SER A 206 3.10 -0.86 -11.47
CA SER A 206 3.76 -0.30 -10.29
C SER A 206 2.96 -0.62 -9.02
N VAL A 207 3.67 -0.71 -7.88
CA VAL A 207 3.05 -0.98 -6.58
C VAL A 207 3.21 0.26 -5.71
N GLN A 208 2.09 0.90 -5.33
CA GLN A 208 2.09 2.08 -4.47
C GLN A 208 1.90 1.69 -3.00
N THR A 209 0.96 0.78 -2.74
CA THR A 209 0.69 0.21 -1.41
C THR A 209 0.67 -1.31 -1.50
N GLY A 210 1.24 -1.97 -0.50
CA GLY A 210 1.50 -3.40 -0.44
C GLY A 210 2.98 -3.72 -0.59
N GLU A 211 3.38 -4.88 -0.09
CA GLU A 211 4.76 -5.38 -0.17
C GLU A 211 4.78 -6.62 -1.06
N PRO A 212 5.27 -6.49 -2.31
CA PRO A 212 5.38 -7.64 -3.21
C PRO A 212 6.47 -8.60 -2.75
N ILE A 213 6.19 -9.90 -2.87
CA ILE A 213 7.13 -10.96 -2.51
C ILE A 213 8.32 -10.93 -3.48
N GLY A 214 9.52 -10.98 -2.92
CA GLY A 214 10.77 -11.11 -3.69
C GLY A 214 11.23 -9.84 -4.43
N GLN A 215 10.50 -8.72 -4.31
CA GLN A 215 10.89 -7.46 -4.96
C GLN A 215 10.87 -6.29 -3.98
N PRO A 216 11.94 -5.46 -3.95
CA PRO A 216 11.98 -4.28 -3.09
C PRO A 216 10.95 -3.24 -3.50
N ILE A 217 10.16 -2.73 -2.56
CA ILE A 217 9.11 -1.73 -2.82
C ILE A 217 9.66 -0.48 -3.53
N LYS A 218 10.89 -0.07 -3.24
CA LYS A 218 11.53 1.07 -3.90
C LYS A 218 11.66 0.89 -5.40
N VAL A 219 11.91 -0.34 -5.89
CA VAL A 219 12.05 -0.67 -7.31
C VAL A 219 10.68 -0.70 -7.99
N VAL A 220 9.71 -1.35 -7.37
CA VAL A 220 8.39 -1.57 -7.99
C VAL A 220 7.47 -0.35 -7.92
N ARG A 221 7.80 0.64 -7.09
CA ARG A 221 7.03 1.88 -6.95
C ARG A 221 7.16 2.80 -8.17
N SER A 222 8.29 2.75 -8.87
CA SER A 222 8.50 3.58 -10.05
C SER A 222 7.57 3.19 -11.20
N ALA A 223 6.88 4.19 -11.77
CA ALA A 223 6.13 4.07 -13.02
C ALA A 223 7.02 4.25 -14.26
N ALA A 224 8.20 4.87 -14.09
CA ALA A 224 9.16 5.10 -15.18
C ALA A 224 9.92 3.80 -15.49
N VAL A 225 9.42 3.07 -16.46
CA VAL A 225 9.99 1.81 -16.96
C VAL A 225 10.14 1.91 -18.47
N THR A 226 11.30 1.47 -18.98
CA THR A 226 11.50 1.36 -20.43
C THR A 226 10.70 0.17 -20.94
N CYS A 227 9.82 0.40 -21.89
CA CYS A 227 9.11 -0.66 -22.59
C CYS A 227 10.01 -1.28 -23.65
N PRO A 228 9.91 -2.62 -23.89
CA PRO A 228 10.63 -3.30 -24.97
C PRO A 228 10.22 -2.81 -26.33
#